data_70bc7c2c381680a668ea86f78cc06662
#
_entry.id   70bc7c2c381680a668ea86f78cc06662
#
_cell.length_a   1.000
_cell.length_b   1.000
_cell.length_c   1.000
_cell.angle_alpha   90.00
_cell.angle_beta   90.00
_cell.angle_gamma   90.00
#
_symmetry.space_group_name_H-M   'P 1'
#
loop_
_entity.id
_entity.type
_entity.pdbx_description
1 polymer ?
#
loop_
_entity_poly.entity_id
_entity_poly.type
_entity_poly.pdbx_seq_one_letter_code
_entity_poly.pdbx_strand_id
1 'polypeptide(L)' 'MADQTRKFAVVLEPEHEGGFTVRVPALPEIVTYGKNEEEALAMAEDAIRLVLEDMTARGEQIPAALTPSIREVTVTLAA' A
#
# COMPACT_ATOMS: atom_id res chain seq x y z
N MET A 1 -18.31 -21.87 -1.88
CA MET A 1 -17.64 -21.07 -0.85
C MET A 1 -17.75 -19.61 -1.20
N ALA A 2 -17.97 -18.79 -0.19
CA ALA A 2 -18.02 -17.34 -0.41
C ALA A 2 -16.60 -16.79 -0.57
N ASP A 3 -16.42 -15.90 -1.51
CA ASP A 3 -15.18 -15.18 -1.67
C ASP A 3 -15.00 -14.21 -0.50
N GLN A 4 -13.78 -14.04 -0.08
CA GLN A 4 -13.45 -13.06 0.94
C GLN A 4 -12.90 -11.83 0.28
N THR A 5 -13.52 -10.70 0.57
CA THR A 5 -13.06 -9.41 0.09
C THR A 5 -12.46 -8.64 1.25
N ARG A 6 -11.25 -8.14 1.07
CA ARG A 6 -10.58 -7.33 2.08
C ARG A 6 -10.11 -6.04 1.44
N LYS A 7 -10.16 -4.98 2.22
CA LYS A 7 -9.72 -3.67 1.76
C LYS A 7 -8.43 -3.30 2.49
N PHE A 8 -7.47 -2.79 1.73
CA PHE A 8 -6.20 -2.33 2.28
C PHE A 8 -5.95 -0.91 1.83
N ALA A 9 -5.53 -0.08 2.77
CA ALA A 9 -5.08 1.26 2.43
C ALA A 9 -3.76 1.16 1.67
N VAL A 10 -3.62 1.96 0.65
CA VAL A 10 -2.42 2.02 -0.18
C VAL A 10 -1.97 3.47 -0.24
N VAL A 11 -0.69 3.71 -0.02
CA VAL A 11 -0.13 5.05 -0.07
C VAL A 11 0.65 5.19 -1.37
N LEU A 12 0.30 6.21 -2.15
CA LEU A 12 0.97 6.53 -3.40
C LEU A 12 1.83 7.77 -3.18
N GLU A 13 3.14 7.58 -3.22
CA GLU A 13 4.09 8.67 -3.02
C GLU A 13 4.62 9.12 -4.38
N PRO A 14 4.31 10.36 -4.80
CA PRO A 14 4.79 10.83 -6.10
C PRO A 14 6.32 10.85 -6.13
N GLU A 15 6.88 10.36 -7.23
CA GLU A 15 8.32 10.39 -7.42
C GLU A 15 8.72 11.61 -8.23
N HIS A 16 9.88 12.15 -7.92
CA HIS A 16 10.37 13.36 -8.56
C HIS A 16 10.44 13.22 -10.08
N GLU A 17 10.79 12.04 -10.56
CA GLU A 17 10.94 11.78 -12.00
C GLU A 17 9.66 11.27 -12.66
N GLY A 18 8.55 11.26 -11.92
CA GLY A 18 7.28 10.79 -12.40
C GLY A 18 6.93 9.43 -11.83
N GLY A 19 5.65 9.11 -11.85
CA GLY A 19 5.17 7.87 -11.27
C GLY A 19 5.05 7.93 -9.76
N PHE A 20 4.80 6.76 -9.17
CA PHE A 20 4.52 6.66 -7.74
C PHE A 20 5.20 5.46 -7.13
N THR A 21 5.83 5.66 -5.97
CA THR A 21 6.19 4.57 -5.09
C THR A 21 4.95 4.18 -4.31
N VAL A 22 4.72 2.90 -4.17
CA VAL A 22 3.50 2.36 -3.56
C VAL A 22 3.87 1.64 -2.26
N ARG A 23 3.20 2.00 -1.18
CA ARG A 23 3.38 1.35 0.11
C ARG A 23 2.03 0.89 0.65
N VAL A 24 2.05 -0.19 1.41
CA VAL A 24 0.85 -0.76 2.01
C VAL A 24 1.07 -0.79 3.52
N PRO A 25 0.44 0.12 4.28
CA PRO A 25 0.71 0.21 5.73
C PRO A 25 0.53 -1.09 6.50
N ALA A 26 -0.49 -1.88 6.16
CA ALA A 26 -0.74 -3.15 6.85
C ALA A 26 0.26 -4.25 6.47
N LEU A 27 0.98 -4.07 5.36
CA LEU A 27 1.93 -5.04 4.84
C LEU A 27 3.22 -4.30 4.48
N PRO A 28 4.01 -3.91 5.49
CA PRO A 28 5.15 -2.99 5.27
C PRO A 28 6.26 -3.57 4.41
N GLU A 29 6.28 -4.87 4.19
CA GLU A 29 7.25 -5.48 3.29
C GLU A 29 6.97 -5.16 1.81
N ILE A 30 5.77 -4.68 1.50
CA ILE A 30 5.41 -4.35 0.12
C ILE A 30 5.87 -2.93 -0.21
N VAL A 31 6.74 -2.83 -1.19
CA VAL A 31 7.12 -1.56 -1.81
C VAL A 31 7.16 -1.82 -3.31
N THR A 32 6.33 -1.12 -4.06
CA THR A 32 6.29 -1.30 -5.50
C THR A 32 6.17 0.06 -6.17
N TYR A 33 6.01 0.07 -7.48
CA TYR A 33 6.05 1.29 -8.27
C TYR A 33 5.06 1.21 -9.42
N GLY A 34 4.46 2.34 -9.76
CA GLY A 34 3.65 2.46 -10.96
C GLY A 34 3.95 3.78 -11.65
N LYS A 35 3.93 3.79 -12.96
CA LYS A 35 4.27 4.99 -13.73
C LYS A 35 3.15 6.03 -13.73
N ASN A 36 1.94 5.60 -13.36
CA ASN A 36 0.79 6.48 -13.15
C ASN A 36 -0.05 5.87 -12.05
N GLU A 37 -1.11 6.58 -11.63
CA GLU A 37 -1.93 6.13 -10.52
C GLU A 37 -2.61 4.80 -10.81
N GLU A 38 -3.15 4.63 -12.03
CA GLU A 38 -3.83 3.39 -12.41
C GLU A 38 -2.89 2.20 -12.33
N GLU A 39 -1.69 2.33 -12.87
CA GLU A 39 -0.70 1.25 -12.81
C GLU A 39 -0.26 1.00 -11.36
N ALA A 40 -0.07 2.07 -10.59
CA ALA A 40 0.33 1.94 -9.20
C ALA A 40 -0.67 1.13 -8.40
N LEU A 41 -1.97 1.39 -8.60
CA LEU A 41 -3.02 0.63 -7.91
C LEU A 41 -3.06 -0.82 -8.36
N ALA A 42 -2.86 -1.07 -9.65
CA ALA A 42 -2.80 -2.43 -10.17
C ALA A 42 -1.62 -3.21 -9.60
N MET A 43 -0.46 -2.55 -9.49
CA MET A 43 0.73 -3.16 -8.90
C MET A 43 0.52 -3.47 -7.43
N ALA A 44 -0.15 -2.57 -6.71
CA ALA A 44 -0.47 -2.79 -5.30
C ALA A 44 -1.39 -4.00 -5.12
N GLU A 45 -2.44 -4.08 -5.93
CA GLU A 45 -3.39 -5.19 -5.85
C GLU A 45 -2.68 -6.52 -6.07
N ASP A 46 -1.83 -6.59 -7.09
CA ASP A 46 -1.11 -7.79 -7.42
C ASP A 46 -0.16 -8.21 -6.29
N ALA A 47 0.59 -7.25 -5.76
CA ALA A 47 1.53 -7.52 -4.66
C ALA A 47 0.80 -7.97 -3.40
N ILE A 48 -0.30 -7.32 -3.05
CA ILE A 48 -1.09 -7.70 -1.89
C ILE A 48 -1.64 -9.11 -2.06
N ARG A 49 -2.19 -9.41 -3.23
CA ARG A 49 -2.74 -10.74 -3.49
C ARG A 49 -1.70 -11.82 -3.28
N LEU A 50 -0.50 -11.64 -3.82
CA LEU A 50 0.56 -12.62 -3.69
C LEU A 50 0.98 -12.83 -2.24
N VAL A 51 1.09 -11.75 -1.46
CA VAL A 51 1.45 -11.85 -0.05
C VAL A 51 0.36 -12.58 0.73
N LEU A 52 -0.91 -12.23 0.49
CA LEU A 52 -2.02 -12.86 1.20
C LEU A 52 -2.16 -14.33 0.86
N GLU A 53 -1.95 -14.69 -0.42
CA GLU A 53 -1.98 -16.09 -0.82
C GLU A 53 -0.88 -16.90 -0.13
N ASP A 54 0.31 -16.33 -0.04
CA ASP A 54 1.41 -16.97 0.64
C ASP A 54 1.14 -17.14 2.14
N MET A 55 0.64 -16.07 2.78
CA MET A 55 0.30 -16.15 4.21
C MET A 55 -0.76 -17.19 4.46
N THR A 56 -1.80 -17.24 3.62
CA THR A 56 -2.87 -18.22 3.75
C THR A 56 -2.32 -19.64 3.60
N ALA A 57 -1.44 -19.86 2.63
CA ALA A 57 -0.84 -21.17 2.40
C ALA A 57 0.00 -21.62 3.59
N ARG A 58 0.61 -20.69 4.31
CA ARG A 58 1.43 -21.00 5.48
C ARG A 58 0.62 -21.02 6.79
N GLY A 59 -0.69 -20.80 6.70
CA GLY A 59 -1.54 -20.77 7.88
C GLY A 59 -1.37 -19.53 8.75
N GLU A 60 -0.77 -18.48 8.21
CA GLU A 60 -0.58 -17.23 8.94
C GLU A 60 -1.84 -16.39 8.90
N GLN A 61 -2.06 -15.66 9.97
CA GLN A 61 -3.22 -14.79 10.06
C GLN A 61 -2.98 -13.51 9.24
N ILE A 62 -3.97 -13.17 8.42
CA ILE A 62 -3.92 -11.94 7.63
C ILE A 62 -4.08 -10.75 8.58
N PRO A 63 -3.19 -9.76 8.53
CA PRO A 63 -3.26 -8.63 9.45
C PRO A 63 -4.50 -7.77 9.17
N ALA A 64 -4.98 -7.09 10.21
CA ALA A 64 -6.07 -6.14 10.08
C ALA A 64 -5.64 -4.98 9.19
N ALA A 65 -6.58 -4.46 8.40
CA ALA A 65 -6.29 -3.30 7.58
C ALA A 65 -6.08 -2.07 8.46
N LEU A 66 -5.05 -1.29 8.13
CA LEU A 66 -4.74 -0.04 8.81
C LEU A 66 -5.02 1.10 7.85
N THR A 67 -5.72 2.11 8.34
CA THR A 67 -6.02 3.31 7.56
C THR A 67 -5.10 4.42 8.01
N PRO A 68 -4.14 4.83 7.19
CA PRO A 68 -3.22 5.90 7.57
C PRO A 68 -3.94 7.24 7.61
N SER A 69 -3.43 8.14 8.44
CA SER A 69 -3.93 9.50 8.54
C SER A 69 -2.87 10.41 7.92
N ILE A 70 -3.30 11.26 7.01
CA ILE A 70 -2.40 12.22 6.36
C ILE A 70 -2.66 13.58 6.96
N ARG A 71 -1.63 14.17 7.57
CA ARG A 71 -1.72 15.44 8.28
C ARG A 71 -0.63 16.37 7.82
N GLU A 72 -0.88 17.66 7.98
CA GLU A 72 0.11 18.69 7.65
C GLU A 72 0.60 19.34 8.92
N VAL A 73 1.85 19.72 8.92
CA VAL A 73 2.46 20.47 10.02
C VAL A 73 3.01 21.77 9.42
N THR A 74 2.68 22.89 10.05
CA THR A 74 3.20 24.18 9.62
C THR A 74 4.50 24.44 10.37
N VAL A 75 5.54 24.75 9.62
CA VAL A 75 6.85 25.04 10.21
C VAL A 75 7.23 26.46 9.80
N THR A 76 7.60 27.27 10.78
CA THR A 76 8.08 28.61 10.54
C THR A 76 9.60 28.62 10.72
N LEU A 77 10.29 29.05 9.67
CA LEU A 77 11.74 29.12 9.71
C LEU A 77 12.17 30.52 10.10
N ALA A 78 13.15 30.61 10.96
CA ALA A 78 13.74 31.90 11.36
C ALA A 78 14.50 32.48 10.18
N ALA A 79 14.35 33.80 9.99
CA ALA A 79 15.03 34.50 8.92
C ALA A 79 16.52 34.64 9.20
#